data_cd9d6c5881ef8bacd3bb9ffc901e2481
#
_entry.id   cd9d6c5881ef8bacd3bb9ffc901e2481
#
_cell.length_a   1.000
_cell.length_b   1.000
_cell.length_c   1.000
_cell.angle_alpha   90.00
_cell.angle_beta   90.00
_cell.angle_gamma   90.00
#
_symmetry.space_group_name_H-M   'P 1'
#
loop_
_entity.id
_entity.type
_entity.pdbx_description
1 polymer ?
#
loop_
_entity_poly.entity_id
_entity_poly.type
_entity_poly.pdbx_seq_one_letter_code
_entity_poly.pdbx_strand_id
1 'polypeptide(L)'
;MSFSGFSLSKKMVSALNALGYKEPSKVQSTVIPKALRGVSLLAQSETGSGKTHAYLVPIIEKTDTNLNRLQTIIVAPTRELARQTYEFARQFQRFYQTLRVRLYTSEADVTQNEEGVSVPPQIIIGTPGRLKDLLVDKHILTLQNVKTVVLDEADMLLDLGFFADIESIFALLKDPQTMVFSATLKQNLRDELAKFVRSDFEFENEKTETSSTVRHHLIDIKHQGTVNALASFLNIRKPYLCIVFASTVKMVNEVAKGLKNNGINAIYFSGSLDDRSRKKAIREIRSNKYSVIVASDLLSRGIDIPNVTDVISVDLPSDLDFYHHRAGRSGRFGKEGDSWVFYNADSVKEAKRIMDEGVIFDFYILRKDELKLDPVGLLPKTKLSKKKEFSEEEKKEISIAKALARPKHIEPMYKKKKQFAIEKVKRKYRKKAIQKSIRKELEKQYKAQAKAVNNKG
;
A
#
# COMPACT_ATOMS: atom_id res chain seq x y z
N MET A 1 16.17 -27.41 -0.67
CA MET A 1 15.09 -28.42 -0.85
C MET A 1 14.57 -28.31 -2.25
N SER A 2 14.26 -29.42 -2.95
CA SER A 2 13.63 -29.36 -4.28
C SER A 2 12.16 -29.73 -4.17
N PHE A 3 11.34 -29.38 -5.16
CA PHE A 3 9.92 -29.78 -5.21
C PHE A 3 9.70 -31.31 -5.24
N SER A 4 10.69 -32.06 -5.67
CA SER A 4 10.64 -33.54 -5.62
C SER A 4 10.66 -34.12 -4.20
N GLY A 5 11.02 -33.33 -3.20
CA GLY A 5 10.96 -33.74 -1.78
C GLY A 5 9.56 -33.64 -1.17
N PHE A 6 8.59 -33.08 -1.90
CA PHE A 6 7.20 -33.01 -1.45
C PHE A 6 6.41 -34.20 -2.02
N SER A 7 5.26 -34.52 -1.41
CA SER A 7 4.32 -35.53 -1.91
C SER A 7 3.55 -35.03 -3.13
N LEU A 8 4.27 -34.66 -4.19
CA LEU A 8 3.75 -34.20 -5.46
C LEU A 8 3.89 -35.29 -6.54
N SER A 9 2.96 -35.34 -7.48
CA SER A 9 3.06 -36.23 -8.63
C SER A 9 4.26 -35.86 -9.50
N LYS A 10 4.81 -36.84 -10.22
CA LYS A 10 5.86 -36.62 -11.23
C LYS A 10 5.41 -35.57 -12.26
N LYS A 11 4.13 -35.54 -12.59
CA LYS A 11 3.51 -34.57 -13.51
C LYS A 11 3.61 -33.14 -12.98
N MET A 12 3.29 -32.91 -11.70
CA MET A 12 3.39 -31.60 -11.07
C MET A 12 4.85 -31.12 -11.01
N VAL A 13 5.77 -31.99 -10.59
CA VAL A 13 7.21 -31.66 -10.54
C VAL A 13 7.73 -31.29 -11.93
N SER A 14 7.34 -32.06 -12.96
CA SER A 14 7.72 -31.73 -14.35
C SER A 14 7.13 -30.42 -14.83
N ALA A 15 5.86 -30.12 -14.49
CA ALA A 15 5.22 -28.85 -14.81
C ALA A 15 5.94 -27.66 -14.15
N LEU A 16 6.28 -27.77 -12.87
CA LEU A 16 7.01 -26.73 -12.13
C LEU A 16 8.37 -26.45 -12.78
N ASN A 17 9.14 -27.52 -13.10
CA ASN A 17 10.43 -27.37 -13.78
C ASN A 17 10.30 -26.71 -15.16
N ALA A 18 9.30 -27.11 -15.96
CA ALA A 18 9.06 -26.53 -17.27
C ALA A 18 8.62 -25.05 -17.21
N LEU A 19 7.98 -24.64 -16.11
CA LEU A 19 7.61 -23.25 -15.81
C LEU A 19 8.77 -22.45 -15.21
N GLY A 20 9.94 -23.07 -14.97
CA GLY A 20 11.14 -22.40 -14.45
C GLY A 20 11.25 -22.39 -12.91
N TYR A 21 10.37 -23.07 -12.20
CA TYR A 21 10.40 -23.19 -10.75
C TYR A 21 11.30 -24.37 -10.34
N LYS A 22 12.56 -24.09 -10.04
CA LYS A 22 13.56 -25.14 -9.69
C LYS A 22 13.52 -25.51 -8.21
N GLU A 23 13.41 -24.51 -7.35
CA GLU A 23 13.43 -24.64 -5.90
C GLU A 23 12.26 -23.92 -5.26
N PRO A 24 11.64 -24.50 -4.22
CA PRO A 24 10.58 -23.83 -3.49
C PRO A 24 11.12 -22.66 -2.67
N SER A 25 10.39 -21.58 -2.61
CA SER A 25 10.64 -20.50 -1.66
C SER A 25 10.37 -21.00 -0.24
N LYS A 26 10.74 -20.20 0.76
CA LYS A 26 10.55 -20.56 2.17
C LYS A 26 9.06 -20.80 2.51
N VAL A 27 8.18 -19.86 2.10
CA VAL A 27 6.72 -20.03 2.29
C VAL A 27 6.18 -21.27 1.56
N GLN A 28 6.67 -21.56 0.36
CA GLN A 28 6.28 -22.76 -0.37
C GLN A 28 6.74 -24.04 0.34
N SER A 29 7.96 -24.02 0.90
CA SER A 29 8.51 -25.17 1.64
C SER A 29 7.69 -25.51 2.88
N THR A 30 7.11 -24.52 3.51
CA THR A 30 6.29 -24.67 4.71
C THR A 30 4.84 -25.02 4.40
N VAL A 31 4.24 -24.27 3.48
CA VAL A 31 2.80 -24.35 3.18
C VAL A 31 2.44 -25.58 2.34
N ILE A 32 3.20 -25.89 1.27
CA ILE A 32 2.81 -26.97 0.33
C ILE A 32 2.61 -28.32 1.04
N PRO A 33 3.53 -28.80 1.90
CA PRO A 33 3.34 -30.09 2.57
C PRO A 33 2.11 -30.13 3.48
N LYS A 34 1.79 -29.03 4.16
CA LYS A 34 0.61 -28.91 5.03
C LYS A 34 -0.68 -28.86 4.24
N ALA A 35 -0.71 -28.05 3.18
CA ALA A 35 -1.86 -27.93 2.30
C ALA A 35 -2.19 -29.28 1.61
N LEU A 36 -1.19 -30.07 1.20
CA LEU A 36 -1.39 -31.40 0.65
C LEU A 36 -2.07 -32.35 1.64
N ARG A 37 -1.75 -32.25 2.94
CA ARG A 37 -2.39 -33.05 4.00
C ARG A 37 -3.81 -32.58 4.36
N GLY A 38 -4.30 -31.49 3.76
CA GLY A 38 -5.63 -30.94 4.05
C GLY A 38 -5.69 -30.02 5.27
N VAL A 39 -4.54 -29.61 5.81
CA VAL A 39 -4.47 -28.72 6.98
C VAL A 39 -4.94 -27.32 6.59
N SER A 40 -5.85 -26.76 7.36
CA SER A 40 -6.21 -25.33 7.28
C SER A 40 -5.08 -24.50 7.91
N LEU A 41 -4.69 -23.40 7.26
CA LEU A 41 -3.53 -22.64 7.70
C LEU A 41 -3.70 -21.13 7.48
N LEU A 42 -2.99 -20.37 8.29
CA LEU A 42 -2.85 -18.93 8.21
C LEU A 42 -1.36 -18.61 8.04
N ALA A 43 -0.98 -18.19 6.84
CA ALA A 43 0.39 -17.90 6.49
C ALA A 43 0.63 -16.38 6.41
N GLN A 44 1.51 -15.88 7.28
CA GLN A 44 2.02 -14.53 7.17
C GLN A 44 3.30 -14.55 6.32
N SER A 45 3.28 -13.79 5.23
CA SER A 45 4.42 -13.71 4.33
C SER A 45 4.33 -12.47 3.45
N GLU A 46 5.45 -11.84 3.17
CA GLU A 46 5.53 -10.63 2.35
C GLU A 46 5.05 -10.82 0.91
N THR A 47 4.73 -9.71 0.26
CA THR A 47 4.41 -9.71 -1.18
C THR A 47 5.67 -10.09 -1.98
N GLY A 48 5.52 -11.02 -2.93
CA GLY A 48 6.65 -11.49 -3.76
C GLY A 48 7.41 -12.70 -3.17
N SER A 49 7.05 -13.20 -1.99
CA SER A 49 7.64 -14.40 -1.37
C SER A 49 7.28 -15.73 -2.08
N GLY A 50 6.29 -15.71 -2.99
CA GLY A 50 5.82 -16.90 -3.69
C GLY A 50 4.53 -17.52 -3.14
N LYS A 51 3.75 -16.76 -2.34
CA LYS A 51 2.44 -17.18 -1.77
C LYS A 51 1.51 -17.83 -2.78
N THR A 52 1.38 -17.20 -3.96
CA THR A 52 0.45 -17.67 -4.99
C THR A 52 0.72 -19.13 -5.39
N HIS A 53 1.98 -19.50 -5.60
CA HIS A 53 2.34 -20.88 -5.92
C HIS A 53 2.29 -21.79 -4.68
N ALA A 54 2.46 -21.25 -3.47
CA ALA A 54 2.34 -22.01 -2.24
C ALA A 54 0.94 -22.63 -2.07
N TYR A 55 -0.12 -21.94 -2.53
CA TYR A 55 -1.49 -22.51 -2.53
C TYR A 55 -1.91 -23.12 -3.87
N LEU A 56 -1.50 -22.60 -5.03
CA LEU A 56 -1.91 -23.13 -6.32
C LEU A 56 -1.38 -24.55 -6.56
N VAL A 57 -0.13 -24.81 -6.20
CA VAL A 57 0.50 -26.12 -6.38
C VAL A 57 -0.29 -27.24 -5.68
N PRO A 58 -0.55 -27.19 -4.37
CA PRO A 58 -1.32 -28.24 -3.70
C PRO A 58 -2.79 -28.29 -4.15
N ILE A 59 -3.40 -27.16 -4.51
CA ILE A 59 -4.76 -27.11 -5.05
C ILE A 59 -4.84 -27.89 -6.36
N ILE A 60 -3.97 -27.58 -7.32
CA ILE A 60 -3.97 -28.24 -8.63
C ILE A 60 -3.64 -29.72 -8.50
N GLU A 61 -2.69 -30.10 -7.63
CA GLU A 61 -2.35 -31.48 -7.35
C GLU A 61 -3.54 -32.29 -6.80
N LYS A 62 -4.34 -31.68 -5.92
CA LYS A 62 -5.51 -32.32 -5.27
C LYS A 62 -6.79 -32.25 -6.10
N THR A 63 -6.83 -31.42 -7.15
CA THR A 63 -8.04 -31.25 -7.96
C THR A 63 -8.29 -32.48 -8.83
N ASP A 64 -9.46 -33.12 -8.65
CA ASP A 64 -9.91 -34.16 -9.57
C ASP A 64 -10.44 -33.50 -10.85
N THR A 65 -9.64 -33.58 -11.90
CA THR A 65 -9.94 -32.95 -13.18
C THR A 65 -11.00 -33.73 -14.00
N ASN A 66 -11.40 -34.94 -13.58
CA ASN A 66 -12.48 -35.71 -14.19
C ASN A 66 -13.85 -35.28 -13.66
N LEU A 67 -13.89 -34.65 -12.49
CA LEU A 67 -15.14 -34.14 -11.95
C LEU A 67 -15.49 -32.77 -12.55
N ASN A 68 -16.67 -32.73 -13.19
CA ASN A 68 -17.22 -31.47 -13.71
C ASN A 68 -17.96 -30.69 -12.62
N ARG A 69 -17.25 -30.36 -11.51
CA ARG A 69 -17.83 -29.69 -10.34
C ARG A 69 -16.81 -28.76 -9.71
N LEU A 70 -17.30 -27.68 -9.10
CA LEU A 70 -16.49 -26.73 -8.37
C LEU A 70 -15.87 -27.40 -7.13
N GLN A 71 -14.55 -27.29 -6.98
CA GLN A 71 -13.79 -27.91 -5.88
C GLN A 71 -13.01 -26.86 -5.06
N THR A 72 -12.66 -25.72 -5.68
CA THR A 72 -11.86 -24.69 -5.03
C THR A 72 -12.37 -23.29 -5.36
N ILE A 73 -12.41 -22.44 -4.33
CA ILE A 73 -12.69 -21.02 -4.43
C ILE A 73 -11.44 -20.24 -3.98
N ILE A 74 -10.97 -19.31 -4.80
CA ILE A 74 -9.88 -18.40 -4.47
C ILE A 74 -10.41 -16.98 -4.47
N VAL A 75 -10.35 -16.33 -3.33
CA VAL A 75 -10.82 -14.96 -3.10
C VAL A 75 -9.62 -14.01 -3.08
N ALA A 76 -9.65 -13.02 -3.96
CA ALA A 76 -8.63 -11.97 -4.02
C ALA A 76 -9.27 -10.58 -3.89
N PRO A 77 -8.67 -9.63 -3.17
CA PRO A 77 -9.29 -8.33 -2.88
C PRO A 77 -9.48 -7.43 -4.09
N THR A 78 -8.67 -7.60 -5.13
CA THR A 78 -8.72 -6.77 -6.34
C THR A 78 -8.84 -7.59 -7.61
N ARG A 79 -9.43 -6.96 -8.64
CA ARG A 79 -9.55 -7.58 -9.98
C ARG A 79 -8.18 -7.94 -10.57
N GLU A 80 -7.19 -7.12 -10.31
CA GLU A 80 -5.82 -7.28 -10.79
C GLU A 80 -5.16 -8.51 -10.17
N LEU A 81 -5.27 -8.66 -8.85
CA LEU A 81 -4.70 -9.82 -8.13
C LEU A 81 -5.43 -11.11 -8.54
N ALA A 82 -6.77 -11.08 -8.61
CA ALA A 82 -7.53 -12.22 -9.10
C ALA A 82 -7.10 -12.63 -10.52
N ARG A 83 -6.89 -11.67 -11.41
CA ARG A 83 -6.41 -11.93 -12.78
C ARG A 83 -4.99 -12.47 -12.78
N GLN A 84 -4.10 -11.94 -11.98
CA GLN A 84 -2.72 -12.44 -11.85
C GLN A 84 -2.71 -13.89 -11.37
N THR A 85 -3.47 -14.21 -10.33
CA THR A 85 -3.64 -15.58 -9.82
C THR A 85 -4.22 -16.51 -10.89
N TYR A 86 -5.21 -16.03 -11.65
CA TYR A 86 -5.76 -16.77 -12.77
C TYR A 86 -4.72 -17.07 -13.85
N GLU A 87 -3.89 -16.10 -14.24
CA GLU A 87 -2.84 -16.31 -15.25
C GLU A 87 -1.80 -17.33 -14.75
N PHE A 88 -1.45 -17.33 -13.46
CA PHE A 88 -0.60 -18.38 -12.90
C PHE A 88 -1.25 -19.76 -12.95
N ALA A 89 -2.51 -19.88 -12.52
CA ALA A 89 -3.24 -21.13 -12.58
C ALA A 89 -3.38 -21.64 -14.03
N ARG A 90 -3.61 -20.74 -14.98
CA ARG A 90 -3.75 -21.04 -16.41
C ARG A 90 -2.49 -21.64 -17.03
N GLN A 91 -1.28 -21.28 -16.53
CA GLN A 91 -0.04 -21.89 -17.01
C GLN A 91 -0.02 -23.39 -16.81
N PHE A 92 -0.62 -23.89 -15.74
CA PHE A 92 -0.73 -25.33 -15.47
C PHE A 92 -1.70 -26.07 -16.39
N GLN A 93 -2.66 -25.39 -17.04
CA GLN A 93 -3.58 -26.01 -18.00
C GLN A 93 -2.86 -26.63 -19.20
N ARG A 94 -1.64 -26.16 -19.52
CA ARG A 94 -0.80 -26.78 -20.56
C ARG A 94 -0.39 -28.21 -20.21
N PHE A 95 -0.32 -28.53 -18.93
CA PHE A 95 0.04 -29.84 -18.41
C PHE A 95 -1.20 -30.64 -17.98
N TYR A 96 -2.23 -29.95 -17.51
CA TYR A 96 -3.49 -30.51 -17.02
C TYR A 96 -4.65 -30.09 -17.97
N GLN A 97 -4.75 -30.75 -19.10
CA GLN A 97 -5.67 -30.34 -20.19
C GLN A 97 -7.15 -30.32 -19.80
N THR A 98 -7.56 -31.15 -18.83
CA THR A 98 -8.94 -31.22 -18.32
C THR A 98 -9.19 -30.27 -17.16
N LEU A 99 -8.16 -29.54 -16.67
CA LEU A 99 -8.28 -28.53 -15.61
C LEU A 99 -9.00 -27.29 -16.15
N ARG A 100 -10.09 -26.92 -15.54
CA ARG A 100 -10.87 -25.73 -15.87
C ARG A 100 -10.81 -24.73 -14.71
N VAL A 101 -10.21 -23.60 -14.99
CA VAL A 101 -10.12 -22.45 -14.08
C VAL A 101 -10.92 -21.31 -14.70
N ARG A 102 -11.71 -20.62 -13.90
CA ARG A 102 -12.48 -19.44 -14.33
C ARG A 102 -12.21 -18.23 -13.44
N LEU A 103 -12.25 -17.06 -14.06
CA LEU A 103 -12.06 -15.78 -13.40
C LEU A 103 -13.37 -15.00 -13.36
N TYR A 104 -13.73 -14.49 -12.19
CA TYR A 104 -14.95 -13.70 -11.95
C TYR A 104 -14.62 -12.38 -11.25
N THR A 105 -14.46 -11.31 -12.04
CA THR A 105 -14.08 -9.98 -11.55
C THR A 105 -14.97 -8.84 -12.03
N SER A 106 -15.77 -9.06 -13.07
CA SER A 106 -16.67 -8.06 -13.66
C SER A 106 -17.97 -8.71 -14.13
N GLU A 107 -18.99 -7.88 -14.41
CA GLU A 107 -20.27 -8.38 -14.95
C GLU A 107 -20.07 -9.09 -16.29
N ALA A 108 -19.22 -8.53 -17.14
CA ALA A 108 -18.90 -9.13 -18.44
C ALA A 108 -18.28 -10.53 -18.32
N ASP A 109 -17.55 -10.81 -17.23
CA ASP A 109 -16.96 -12.14 -17.01
C ASP A 109 -18.05 -13.19 -16.70
N VAL A 110 -19.17 -12.78 -16.11
CA VAL A 110 -20.31 -13.69 -15.82
C VAL A 110 -21.14 -13.96 -17.09
N THR A 111 -21.54 -12.91 -17.80
CA THR A 111 -22.35 -13.05 -19.04
C THR A 111 -21.65 -13.85 -20.13
N GLN A 112 -20.35 -13.63 -20.35
CA GLN A 112 -19.57 -14.43 -21.29
C GLN A 112 -19.41 -15.90 -20.87
N ASN A 113 -19.50 -16.17 -19.56
CA ASN A 113 -19.39 -17.52 -19.02
C ASN A 113 -20.75 -18.23 -18.86
N GLU A 114 -21.87 -17.50 -18.74
CA GLU A 114 -23.23 -18.06 -18.65
C GLU A 114 -23.71 -18.61 -19.99
N GLU A 115 -23.39 -17.92 -21.09
CA GLU A 115 -23.84 -18.32 -22.44
C GLU A 115 -23.07 -19.49 -23.06
N GLY A 116 -21.91 -19.89 -22.49
CA GLY A 116 -21.02 -20.89 -23.11
C GLY A 116 -20.55 -22.04 -22.21
N VAL A 117 -20.95 -22.13 -20.95
CA VAL A 117 -20.41 -23.15 -20.03
C VAL A 117 -21.35 -24.35 -19.91
N SER A 118 -21.22 -25.28 -20.83
CA SER A 118 -21.82 -26.63 -20.67
C SER A 118 -21.18 -27.45 -19.53
N VAL A 119 -19.98 -27.06 -19.05
CA VAL A 119 -19.21 -27.82 -18.06
C VAL A 119 -18.68 -26.89 -16.95
N PRO A 120 -19.09 -27.10 -15.68
CA PRO A 120 -18.60 -26.29 -14.55
C PRO A 120 -17.07 -26.33 -14.36
N PRO A 121 -16.44 -25.22 -13.91
CA PRO A 121 -15.02 -25.20 -13.58
C PRO A 121 -14.74 -25.95 -12.27
N GLN A 122 -13.53 -26.48 -12.11
CA GLN A 122 -13.06 -27.04 -10.85
C GLN A 122 -12.54 -25.96 -9.90
N ILE A 123 -11.99 -24.88 -10.45
CA ILE A 123 -11.42 -23.78 -9.68
C ILE A 123 -12.00 -22.47 -10.16
N ILE A 124 -12.48 -21.66 -9.23
CA ILE A 124 -12.87 -20.27 -9.51
C ILE A 124 -11.99 -19.32 -8.74
N ILE A 125 -11.68 -18.18 -9.36
CA ILE A 125 -10.90 -17.10 -8.79
C ILE A 125 -11.68 -15.81 -8.98
N GLY A 126 -11.86 -15.02 -7.94
CA GLY A 126 -12.62 -13.78 -8.09
C GLY A 126 -12.50 -12.81 -6.94
N THR A 127 -13.17 -11.67 -7.11
CA THR A 127 -13.33 -10.68 -6.04
C THR A 127 -14.55 -11.03 -5.17
N PRO A 128 -14.54 -10.68 -3.86
CA PRO A 128 -15.58 -11.10 -2.91
C PRO A 128 -17.00 -10.81 -3.38
N GLY A 129 -17.32 -9.56 -3.71
CA GLY A 129 -18.66 -9.18 -4.14
C GLY A 129 -19.13 -9.93 -5.41
N ARG A 130 -18.21 -10.25 -6.36
CA ARG A 130 -18.58 -11.03 -7.55
C ARG A 130 -18.79 -12.50 -7.26
N LEU A 131 -17.96 -13.06 -6.38
CA LEU A 131 -18.14 -14.45 -5.95
C LEU A 131 -19.44 -14.60 -5.14
N LYS A 132 -19.78 -13.65 -4.29
CA LYS A 132 -21.05 -13.63 -3.57
C LYS A 132 -22.24 -13.57 -4.54
N ASP A 133 -22.25 -12.63 -5.49
CA ASP A 133 -23.30 -12.51 -6.51
C ASP A 133 -23.49 -13.84 -7.27
N LEU A 134 -22.38 -14.50 -7.66
CA LEU A 134 -22.39 -15.77 -8.41
C LEU A 134 -22.90 -16.95 -7.57
N LEU A 135 -22.41 -17.07 -6.34
CA LEU A 135 -22.55 -18.26 -5.51
C LEU A 135 -23.73 -18.18 -4.54
N VAL A 136 -23.98 -16.99 -3.96
CA VAL A 136 -24.98 -16.77 -2.93
C VAL A 136 -26.25 -16.18 -3.53
N ASP A 137 -26.15 -15.11 -4.33
CA ASP A 137 -27.32 -14.37 -4.77
C ASP A 137 -27.97 -15.07 -6.00
N LYS A 138 -27.17 -15.56 -6.94
CA LYS A 138 -27.66 -16.20 -8.21
C LYS A 138 -27.61 -17.73 -8.22
N HIS A 139 -26.93 -18.36 -7.28
CA HIS A 139 -26.76 -19.81 -7.19
C HIS A 139 -26.32 -20.50 -8.50
N ILE A 140 -25.43 -19.85 -9.28
CA ILE A 140 -25.02 -20.34 -10.61
C ILE A 140 -24.17 -21.63 -10.52
N LEU A 141 -23.40 -21.80 -9.43
CA LEU A 141 -22.55 -22.97 -9.23
C LEU A 141 -22.91 -23.69 -7.93
N THR A 142 -22.91 -25.03 -8.00
CA THR A 142 -23.15 -25.88 -6.81
C THR A 142 -21.92 -25.95 -5.93
N LEU A 143 -22.08 -25.67 -4.63
CA LEU A 143 -20.98 -25.59 -3.65
C LEU A 143 -20.71 -26.90 -2.90
N GLN A 144 -21.52 -27.95 -3.11
CA GLN A 144 -21.44 -29.21 -2.36
C GLN A 144 -20.08 -29.93 -2.46
N ASN A 145 -19.31 -29.67 -3.51
CA ASN A 145 -18.02 -30.32 -3.75
C ASN A 145 -16.82 -29.39 -3.48
N VAL A 146 -17.07 -28.20 -2.95
CA VAL A 146 -16.00 -27.27 -2.57
C VAL A 146 -15.27 -27.83 -1.35
N LYS A 147 -13.99 -28.15 -1.53
CA LYS A 147 -13.13 -28.72 -0.51
C LYS A 147 -12.08 -27.72 0.00
N THR A 148 -11.82 -26.67 -0.77
CA THR A 148 -10.77 -25.71 -0.47
C THR A 148 -11.22 -24.29 -0.74
N VAL A 149 -10.94 -23.40 0.21
CA VAL A 149 -11.09 -21.94 0.06
C VAL A 149 -9.76 -21.27 0.34
N VAL A 150 -9.38 -20.32 -0.50
CA VAL A 150 -8.21 -19.48 -0.28
C VAL A 150 -8.65 -18.04 -0.13
N LEU A 151 -8.15 -17.38 0.91
CA LEU A 151 -8.24 -15.93 1.09
C LEU A 151 -6.84 -15.35 0.87
N ASP A 152 -6.63 -14.68 -0.26
CA ASP A 152 -5.35 -14.06 -0.59
C ASP A 152 -5.37 -12.57 -0.22
N GLU A 153 -4.25 -12.05 0.34
CA GLU A 153 -4.11 -10.70 0.90
C GLU A 153 -5.27 -10.37 1.86
N ALA A 154 -5.43 -11.21 2.90
CA ALA A 154 -6.58 -11.15 3.81
C ALA A 154 -6.66 -9.86 4.63
N ASP A 155 -5.53 -9.23 4.96
CA ASP A 155 -5.47 -7.88 5.54
C ASP A 155 -6.15 -6.85 4.63
N MET A 156 -5.91 -6.93 3.32
CA MET A 156 -6.56 -6.06 2.36
C MET A 156 -8.05 -6.39 2.18
N LEU A 157 -8.45 -7.65 2.25
CA LEU A 157 -9.87 -8.04 2.26
C LEU A 157 -10.62 -7.41 3.44
N LEU A 158 -9.97 -7.35 4.60
CA LEU A 158 -10.49 -6.71 5.81
C LEU A 158 -10.57 -5.19 5.65
N ASP A 159 -9.48 -4.55 5.22
CA ASP A 159 -9.40 -3.09 5.05
C ASP A 159 -10.44 -2.55 4.05
N LEU A 160 -10.80 -3.37 3.06
CA LEU A 160 -11.84 -3.04 2.07
C LEU A 160 -13.26 -3.38 2.50
N GLY A 161 -13.44 -3.97 3.68
CA GLY A 161 -14.75 -4.32 4.23
C GLY A 161 -15.45 -5.52 3.58
N PHE A 162 -14.68 -6.43 2.96
CA PHE A 162 -15.24 -7.58 2.21
C PHE A 162 -15.58 -8.80 3.07
N PHE A 163 -15.34 -8.74 4.37
CA PHE A 163 -15.54 -9.92 5.23
C PHE A 163 -17.01 -10.38 5.31
N ALA A 164 -17.97 -9.46 5.25
CA ALA A 164 -19.40 -9.83 5.20
C ALA A 164 -19.77 -10.63 3.94
N ASP A 165 -19.20 -10.30 2.78
CA ASP A 165 -19.42 -11.06 1.55
C ASP A 165 -18.77 -12.45 1.64
N ILE A 166 -17.57 -12.54 2.24
CA ILE A 166 -16.84 -13.79 2.45
C ILE A 166 -17.59 -14.69 3.44
N GLU A 167 -18.10 -14.15 4.54
CA GLU A 167 -18.90 -14.86 5.53
C GLU A 167 -20.16 -15.47 4.88
N SER A 168 -20.83 -14.72 4.00
CA SER A 168 -21.99 -15.20 3.25
C SER A 168 -21.66 -16.41 2.36
N ILE A 169 -20.46 -16.45 1.77
CA ILE A 169 -19.99 -17.59 0.98
C ILE A 169 -19.71 -18.79 1.90
N PHE A 170 -19.00 -18.56 3.02
CA PHE A 170 -18.65 -19.62 3.96
C PHE A 170 -19.88 -20.27 4.60
N ALA A 171 -20.98 -19.52 4.81
CA ALA A 171 -22.25 -20.04 5.35
C ALA A 171 -22.85 -21.16 4.48
N LEU A 172 -22.51 -21.24 3.20
CA LEU A 172 -22.99 -22.28 2.26
C LEU A 172 -22.04 -23.48 2.16
N LEU A 173 -20.88 -23.44 2.80
CA LEU A 173 -19.84 -24.47 2.67
C LEU A 173 -19.86 -25.44 3.85
N LYS A 174 -19.45 -26.68 3.58
CA LYS A 174 -19.30 -27.73 4.62
C LYS A 174 -17.83 -27.91 4.93
N ASP A 175 -17.34 -27.17 5.91
CA ASP A 175 -16.01 -27.33 6.49
C ASP A 175 -14.86 -27.45 5.48
N PRO A 176 -14.65 -26.47 4.61
CA PRO A 176 -13.59 -26.51 3.63
C PRO A 176 -12.21 -26.35 4.28
N GLN A 177 -11.20 -27.00 3.72
CA GLN A 177 -9.82 -26.60 4.02
C GLN A 177 -9.66 -25.13 3.67
N THR A 178 -9.32 -24.31 4.66
CA THR A 178 -9.17 -22.86 4.47
C THR A 178 -7.70 -22.46 4.56
N MET A 179 -7.21 -21.83 3.52
CA MET A 179 -5.84 -21.28 3.48
C MET A 179 -5.92 -19.77 3.40
N VAL A 180 -5.39 -19.09 4.40
CA VAL A 180 -5.37 -17.63 4.50
C VAL A 180 -3.95 -17.12 4.34
N PHE A 181 -3.77 -16.17 3.43
CA PHE A 181 -2.48 -15.52 3.18
C PHE A 181 -2.60 -14.02 3.43
N SER A 182 -1.68 -13.48 4.20
CA SER A 182 -1.65 -12.07 4.55
C SER A 182 -0.21 -11.57 4.73
N ALA A 183 0.03 -10.31 4.46
CA ALA A 183 1.31 -9.69 4.80
C ALA A 183 1.35 -9.33 6.28
N THR A 184 0.22 -8.98 6.87
CA THR A 184 0.09 -8.59 8.29
C THR A 184 -0.97 -9.42 8.99
N LEU A 185 -0.79 -9.66 10.29
CA LEU A 185 -1.71 -10.43 11.12
C LEU A 185 -2.11 -9.64 12.37
N LYS A 186 -2.87 -8.59 12.13
CA LYS A 186 -3.47 -7.80 13.21
C LYS A 186 -4.54 -8.61 13.96
N GLN A 187 -4.77 -8.26 15.21
CA GLN A 187 -5.76 -8.94 16.06
C GLN A 187 -7.17 -8.89 15.45
N ASN A 188 -7.55 -7.74 14.87
CA ASN A 188 -8.85 -7.58 14.21
C ASN A 188 -9.04 -8.55 13.03
N LEU A 189 -7.96 -8.87 12.26
CA LEU A 189 -8.04 -9.87 11.19
C LEU A 189 -8.30 -11.27 11.76
N ARG A 190 -7.64 -11.61 12.87
CA ARG A 190 -7.86 -12.90 13.55
C ARG A 190 -9.28 -13.00 14.10
N ASP A 191 -9.79 -11.93 14.69
CA ASP A 191 -11.15 -11.87 15.26
C ASP A 191 -12.20 -12.04 14.15
N GLU A 192 -12.02 -11.40 13.00
CA GLU A 192 -12.91 -11.58 11.85
C GLU A 192 -12.83 -12.99 11.27
N LEU A 193 -11.64 -13.56 11.10
CA LEU A 193 -11.47 -14.94 10.62
C LEU A 193 -12.10 -15.96 11.56
N ALA A 194 -12.03 -15.75 12.88
CA ALA A 194 -12.60 -16.65 13.88
C ALA A 194 -14.14 -16.80 13.77
N LYS A 195 -14.83 -15.91 13.07
CA LYS A 195 -16.30 -15.98 12.88
C LYS A 195 -16.71 -17.13 11.95
N PHE A 196 -15.90 -17.52 11.00
CA PHE A 196 -16.24 -18.51 9.98
C PHE A 196 -15.16 -19.55 9.69
N VAL A 197 -14.03 -19.40 10.32
CA VAL A 197 -12.96 -20.39 10.20
C VAL A 197 -12.73 -21.08 11.53
N ARG A 198 -12.63 -22.42 11.51
CA ARG A 198 -12.45 -23.21 12.73
C ARG A 198 -11.09 -22.96 13.39
N SER A 199 -11.04 -23.16 14.71
CA SER A 199 -9.93 -22.77 15.61
C SER A 199 -8.62 -23.54 15.43
N ASP A 200 -8.56 -24.58 14.62
CA ASP A 200 -7.41 -25.46 14.42
C ASP A 200 -6.51 -25.07 13.24
N PHE A 201 -6.32 -23.74 13.06
CA PHE A 201 -5.35 -23.24 12.11
C PHE A 201 -3.91 -23.50 12.59
N GLU A 202 -3.12 -24.07 11.71
CA GLU A 202 -1.68 -23.97 11.86
C GLU A 202 -1.22 -22.56 11.42
N PHE A 203 -0.57 -21.88 12.36
CA PHE A 203 -0.04 -20.54 12.15
C PHE A 203 1.39 -20.60 11.63
N GLU A 204 1.60 -20.08 10.43
CA GLU A 204 2.91 -19.93 9.82
C GLU A 204 3.32 -18.47 9.80
N ASN A 205 4.28 -18.14 10.65
CA ASN A 205 4.87 -16.81 10.67
C ASN A 205 6.27 -16.87 10.06
N GLU A 206 6.40 -16.46 8.81
CA GLU A 206 7.70 -16.03 8.35
C GLU A 206 7.95 -14.63 8.92
N LYS A 207 8.65 -14.58 10.07
CA LYS A 207 9.34 -13.34 10.45
C LYS A 207 10.28 -13.00 9.30
N THR A 208 9.80 -12.21 8.39
CA THR A 208 10.65 -11.54 7.45
C THR A 208 11.33 -10.42 8.22
N GLU A 209 12.63 -10.53 8.37
CA GLU A 209 13.48 -9.36 8.35
C GLU A 209 13.00 -8.58 7.12
N THR A 210 12.54 -7.33 7.30
CA THR A 210 12.18 -6.40 6.22
C THR A 210 13.12 -6.64 5.07
N SER A 211 12.63 -6.92 3.87
CA SER A 211 13.44 -7.47 2.78
C SER A 211 14.78 -6.72 2.75
N SER A 212 15.86 -7.38 3.09
CA SER A 212 17.21 -6.82 3.25
C SER A 212 17.72 -6.13 1.98
N THR A 213 16.92 -6.16 0.93
CA THR A 213 17.20 -5.64 -0.41
C THR A 213 16.64 -4.25 -0.67
N VAL A 214 15.77 -3.69 0.23
CA VAL A 214 15.21 -2.34 0.06
C VAL A 214 15.94 -1.36 0.98
N ARG A 215 16.50 -0.32 0.39
CA ARG A 215 17.06 0.82 1.12
C ARG A 215 15.98 1.87 1.33
N HIS A 216 15.86 2.37 2.54
CA HIS A 216 14.82 3.33 2.91
C HIS A 216 15.39 4.73 3.09
N HIS A 217 14.76 5.72 2.48
CA HIS A 217 15.23 7.10 2.47
C HIS A 217 14.13 8.07 2.84
N LEU A 218 14.41 8.99 3.74
CA LEU A 218 13.54 10.12 4.10
C LEU A 218 14.06 11.40 3.46
N ILE A 219 13.22 12.10 2.72
CA ILE A 219 13.55 13.35 2.03
C ILE A 219 12.79 14.51 2.66
N ASP A 220 13.53 15.45 3.26
CA ASP A 220 12.95 16.73 3.72
C ASP A 220 12.72 17.66 2.53
N ILE A 221 11.45 17.84 2.17
CA ILE A 221 11.04 18.74 1.10
C ILE A 221 10.80 20.17 1.59
N LYS A 222 10.96 20.43 2.90
CA LYS A 222 10.78 21.73 3.57
C LYS A 222 9.48 22.44 3.20
N HIS A 223 9.61 23.58 2.51
CA HIS A 223 8.48 24.42 2.09
C HIS A 223 8.15 24.27 0.60
N GLN A 224 8.77 23.31 -0.08
CA GLN A 224 8.44 23.02 -1.46
C GLN A 224 7.08 22.33 -1.52
N GLY A 225 6.27 22.67 -2.50
CA GLY A 225 5.06 21.90 -2.78
C GLY A 225 5.42 20.50 -3.27
N THR A 226 4.66 19.50 -2.85
CA THR A 226 4.92 18.07 -3.14
C THR A 226 5.19 17.80 -4.62
N VAL A 227 4.40 18.37 -5.52
CA VAL A 227 4.55 18.18 -6.98
C VAL A 227 5.89 18.73 -7.50
N ASN A 228 6.28 19.94 -7.07
CA ASN A 228 7.54 20.54 -7.49
C ASN A 228 8.74 19.77 -6.93
N ALA A 229 8.64 19.34 -5.66
CA ALA A 229 9.66 18.49 -5.05
C ALA A 229 9.81 17.16 -5.81
N LEU A 230 8.69 16.54 -6.19
CA LEU A 230 8.70 15.30 -6.96
C LEU A 230 9.32 15.50 -8.34
N ALA A 231 8.98 16.56 -9.05
CA ALA A 231 9.54 16.86 -10.37
C ALA A 231 11.06 17.09 -10.28
N SER A 232 11.52 17.88 -9.30
CA SER A 232 12.97 18.08 -9.05
C SER A 232 13.68 16.77 -8.71
N PHE A 233 13.09 15.96 -7.83
CA PHE A 233 13.65 14.65 -7.44
C PHE A 233 13.78 13.70 -8.64
N LEU A 234 12.74 13.58 -9.47
CA LEU A 234 12.76 12.71 -10.65
C LEU A 234 13.82 13.16 -11.67
N ASN A 235 14.01 14.47 -11.84
CA ASN A 235 15.04 15.02 -12.73
C ASN A 235 16.48 14.73 -12.23
N ILE A 236 16.66 14.70 -10.91
CA ILE A 236 17.97 14.38 -10.29
C ILE A 236 18.23 12.87 -10.33
N ARG A 237 17.27 12.07 -9.86
CA ARG A 237 17.43 10.63 -9.65
C ARG A 237 17.39 9.84 -10.94
N LYS A 238 16.54 10.24 -11.91
CA LYS A 238 16.30 9.57 -13.19
C LYS A 238 16.12 8.07 -13.04
N PRO A 239 15.12 7.62 -12.26
CA PRO A 239 14.92 6.19 -12.00
C PRO A 239 14.59 5.44 -13.29
N TYR A 240 15.03 4.18 -13.38
CA TYR A 240 14.70 3.32 -14.53
C TYR A 240 13.19 3.09 -14.62
N LEU A 241 12.60 2.67 -13.53
CA LEU A 241 11.14 2.53 -13.35
C LEU A 241 10.78 2.84 -11.91
N CYS A 242 9.93 3.82 -11.70
CA CYS A 242 9.46 4.16 -10.37
C CYS A 242 7.93 4.13 -10.24
N ILE A 243 7.49 3.80 -9.03
CA ILE A 243 6.09 3.95 -8.63
C ILE A 243 6.00 5.08 -7.62
N VAL A 244 5.19 6.08 -7.94
CA VAL A 244 4.88 7.22 -7.08
C VAL A 244 3.55 6.96 -6.40
N PHE A 245 3.56 6.78 -5.09
CA PHE A 245 2.38 6.56 -4.27
C PHE A 245 1.84 7.84 -3.67
N ALA A 246 0.51 7.98 -3.72
CA ALA A 246 -0.23 8.99 -3.01
C ALA A 246 -1.44 8.35 -2.30
N SER A 247 -1.72 8.74 -1.07
CA SER A 247 -2.75 8.11 -0.21
C SER A 247 -4.18 8.36 -0.70
N THR A 248 -4.42 9.35 -1.54
CA THR A 248 -5.77 9.68 -2.02
C THR A 248 -5.83 9.81 -3.54
N VAL A 249 -7.00 9.47 -4.13
CA VAL A 249 -7.26 9.66 -5.57
C VAL A 249 -7.08 11.12 -6.00
N LYS A 250 -7.45 12.07 -5.14
CA LYS A 250 -7.25 13.50 -5.38
C LYS A 250 -5.78 13.83 -5.56
N MET A 251 -4.93 13.36 -4.64
CA MET A 251 -3.48 13.58 -4.70
C MET A 251 -2.85 12.88 -5.92
N VAL A 252 -3.30 11.67 -6.28
CA VAL A 252 -2.88 10.98 -7.52
C VAL A 252 -3.11 11.87 -8.74
N ASN A 253 -4.31 12.44 -8.85
CA ASN A 253 -4.66 13.33 -9.97
C ASN A 253 -3.85 14.63 -9.97
N GLU A 254 -3.63 15.23 -8.79
CA GLU A 254 -2.79 16.44 -8.64
C GLU A 254 -1.35 16.17 -9.04
N VAL A 255 -0.77 15.05 -8.58
CA VAL A 255 0.59 14.63 -8.92
C VAL A 255 0.72 14.35 -10.42
N ALA A 256 -0.20 13.57 -11.00
CA ALA A 256 -0.17 13.24 -12.43
C ALA A 256 -0.26 14.48 -13.32
N LYS A 257 -1.18 15.41 -12.99
CA LYS A 257 -1.32 16.70 -13.69
C LYS A 257 -0.08 17.57 -13.53
N GLY A 258 0.46 17.62 -12.30
CA GLY A 258 1.64 18.40 -12.00
C GLY A 258 2.90 17.90 -12.72
N LEU A 259 3.12 16.59 -12.79
CA LEU A 259 4.23 15.99 -13.53
C LEU A 259 4.12 16.32 -15.04
N LYS A 260 2.92 16.20 -15.61
CA LYS A 260 2.67 16.58 -17.01
C LYS A 260 3.02 18.04 -17.28
N ASN A 261 2.64 18.96 -16.37
CA ASN A 261 2.97 20.39 -16.50
C ASN A 261 4.48 20.66 -16.41
N ASN A 262 5.24 19.79 -15.73
CA ASN A 262 6.70 19.84 -15.65
C ASN A 262 7.40 19.03 -16.77
N GLY A 263 6.67 18.61 -17.82
CA GLY A 263 7.22 17.87 -18.95
C GLY A 263 7.59 16.42 -18.65
N ILE A 264 7.20 15.87 -17.49
CA ILE A 264 7.48 14.49 -17.08
C ILE A 264 6.32 13.60 -17.53
N ASN A 265 6.62 12.64 -18.41
CA ASN A 265 5.64 11.70 -18.93
C ASN A 265 5.40 10.58 -17.92
N ALA A 266 4.24 10.59 -17.28
CA ALA A 266 3.85 9.61 -16.29
C ALA A 266 2.50 8.98 -16.65
N ILE A 267 2.34 7.68 -16.38
CA ILE A 267 1.03 7.02 -16.40
C ILE A 267 0.44 7.04 -15.00
N TYR A 268 -0.86 7.32 -14.90
CA TYR A 268 -1.56 7.24 -13.62
C TYR A 268 -2.50 6.03 -13.57
N PHE A 269 -2.62 5.47 -12.36
CA PHE A 269 -3.46 4.33 -12.08
C PHE A 269 -4.28 4.59 -10.83
N SER A 270 -5.58 4.83 -11.00
CA SER A 270 -6.49 5.17 -9.90
C SER A 270 -7.82 4.41 -9.99
N GLY A 271 -8.57 4.36 -8.86
CA GLY A 271 -9.88 3.72 -8.79
C GLY A 271 -10.94 4.33 -9.69
N SER A 272 -10.72 5.56 -10.15
CA SER A 272 -11.64 6.26 -11.04
C SER A 272 -11.50 5.84 -12.51
N LEU A 273 -10.52 5.00 -12.87
CA LEU A 273 -10.37 4.50 -14.24
C LEU A 273 -11.46 3.47 -14.55
N ASP A 274 -12.13 3.64 -15.70
CA ASP A 274 -12.99 2.62 -16.27
C ASP A 274 -12.20 1.38 -16.68
N ASP A 275 -12.88 0.23 -16.88
CA ASP A 275 -12.24 -1.06 -17.17
C ASP A 275 -11.37 -1.04 -18.44
N ARG A 276 -11.75 -0.29 -19.47
CA ARG A 276 -10.99 -0.19 -20.72
C ARG A 276 -9.71 0.59 -20.53
N SER A 277 -9.79 1.75 -19.88
CA SER A 277 -8.65 2.61 -19.55
C SER A 277 -7.69 1.90 -18.59
N ARG A 278 -8.22 1.16 -17.61
CA ARG A 278 -7.44 0.35 -16.67
C ARG A 278 -6.67 -0.76 -17.38
N LYS A 279 -7.31 -1.55 -18.27
CA LYS A 279 -6.64 -2.59 -19.07
C LYS A 279 -5.55 -1.98 -19.96
N LYS A 280 -5.80 -0.80 -20.54
CA LYS A 280 -4.83 -0.07 -21.34
C LYS A 280 -3.62 0.36 -20.50
N ALA A 281 -3.86 0.96 -19.34
CA ALA A 281 -2.80 1.41 -18.43
C ALA A 281 -1.90 0.23 -17.99
N ILE A 282 -2.48 -0.91 -17.60
CA ILE A 282 -1.72 -2.11 -17.22
C ILE A 282 -0.84 -2.60 -18.38
N ARG A 283 -1.37 -2.59 -19.61
CA ARG A 283 -0.60 -3.00 -20.80
C ARG A 283 0.57 -2.05 -21.04
N GLU A 284 0.35 -0.75 -20.95
CA GLU A 284 1.38 0.27 -21.15
C GLU A 284 2.44 0.24 -20.03
N ILE A 285 2.05 -0.05 -18.79
CA ILE A 285 2.99 -0.28 -17.67
C ILE A 285 3.87 -1.51 -17.97
N ARG A 286 3.28 -2.63 -18.34
CA ARG A 286 4.02 -3.88 -18.63
C ARG A 286 4.93 -3.77 -19.85
N SER A 287 4.62 -2.90 -20.81
CA SER A 287 5.47 -2.65 -21.98
C SER A 287 6.61 -1.66 -21.71
N ASN A 288 6.81 -1.21 -20.47
CA ASN A 288 7.83 -0.23 -20.07
C ASN A 288 7.78 1.08 -20.89
N LYS A 289 6.58 1.48 -21.32
CA LYS A 289 6.39 2.73 -22.08
C LYS A 289 6.61 3.97 -21.23
N TYR A 290 6.45 3.84 -19.92
CA TYR A 290 6.59 4.92 -18.95
C TYR A 290 7.60 4.52 -17.87
N SER A 291 8.49 5.43 -17.51
CA SER A 291 9.40 5.26 -16.37
C SER A 291 8.78 5.69 -15.04
N VAL A 292 7.65 6.41 -15.08
CA VAL A 292 6.96 6.93 -13.88
C VAL A 292 5.51 6.48 -13.89
N ILE A 293 5.10 5.79 -12.82
CA ILE A 293 3.74 5.34 -12.58
C ILE A 293 3.24 6.07 -11.33
N VAL A 294 2.10 6.77 -11.41
CA VAL A 294 1.46 7.41 -10.25
C VAL A 294 0.26 6.59 -9.84
N ALA A 295 0.20 6.13 -8.59
CA ALA A 295 -0.86 5.24 -8.12
C ALA A 295 -1.32 5.54 -6.69
N SER A 296 -2.55 5.18 -6.36
CA SER A 296 -3.04 5.12 -4.98
C SER A 296 -2.73 3.76 -4.34
N ASP A 297 -2.68 3.71 -3.00
CA ASP A 297 -2.36 2.49 -2.25
C ASP A 297 -3.26 1.30 -2.60
N LEU A 298 -4.55 1.52 -2.71
CA LEU A 298 -5.54 0.46 -2.99
C LEU A 298 -5.34 -0.20 -4.36
N LEU A 299 -4.78 0.54 -5.31
CA LEU A 299 -4.70 0.09 -6.70
C LEU A 299 -3.35 -0.49 -7.07
N SER A 300 -2.32 -0.12 -6.34
CA SER A 300 -0.98 -0.67 -6.53
C SER A 300 -0.82 -2.05 -5.87
N ARG A 301 -1.65 -2.37 -4.88
CA ARG A 301 -1.73 -3.70 -4.29
C ARG A 301 -2.29 -4.68 -5.32
N GLY A 302 -1.63 -5.80 -5.52
CA GLY A 302 -2.05 -6.85 -6.45
C GLY A 302 -1.56 -6.72 -7.89
N ILE A 303 -0.90 -5.62 -8.30
CA ILE A 303 -0.24 -5.54 -9.60
C ILE A 303 1.23 -5.89 -9.42
N ASP A 304 1.65 -6.94 -10.10
CA ASP A 304 3.08 -7.24 -10.21
C ASP A 304 3.68 -6.45 -11.38
N ILE A 305 4.53 -5.50 -11.02
CA ILE A 305 5.27 -4.67 -11.97
C ILE A 305 6.73 -5.07 -11.84
N PRO A 306 7.30 -5.75 -12.84
CA PRO A 306 8.69 -6.16 -12.80
C PRO A 306 9.64 -4.97 -12.95
N ASN A 307 10.86 -5.11 -12.41
CA ASN A 307 11.96 -4.15 -12.57
C ASN A 307 11.71 -2.75 -11.98
N VAL A 308 10.86 -2.61 -10.98
CA VAL A 308 10.73 -1.37 -10.22
C VAL A 308 12.00 -1.15 -9.42
N THR A 309 12.71 -0.06 -9.71
CA THR A 309 13.94 0.32 -9.01
C THR A 309 13.67 1.23 -7.83
N ASP A 310 12.71 2.11 -7.96
CA ASP A 310 12.41 3.14 -6.96
C ASP A 310 10.91 3.17 -6.64
N VAL A 311 10.61 3.29 -5.37
CA VAL A 311 9.28 3.60 -4.86
C VAL A 311 9.34 4.98 -4.20
N ILE A 312 8.39 5.85 -4.52
CA ILE A 312 8.35 7.21 -4.00
C ILE A 312 7.00 7.42 -3.31
N SER A 313 7.01 7.62 -2.01
CA SER A 313 5.82 8.03 -1.25
C SER A 313 5.80 9.55 -1.14
N VAL A 314 4.89 10.21 -1.85
CA VAL A 314 4.76 11.68 -1.81
C VAL A 314 4.06 12.17 -0.55
N ASP A 315 3.41 11.28 0.17
CA ASP A 315 2.83 11.45 1.49
C ASP A 315 3.08 10.21 2.35
N LEU A 316 2.99 10.39 3.65
CA LEU A 316 3.08 9.30 4.61
C LEU A 316 1.69 8.72 4.85
N PRO A 317 1.51 7.41 4.70
CA PRO A 317 0.22 6.77 4.98
C PRO A 317 -0.08 6.83 6.48
N SER A 318 -1.36 6.91 6.82
CA SER A 318 -1.82 6.89 8.21
C SER A 318 -1.62 5.53 8.88
N ASP A 319 -1.69 4.47 8.10
CA ASP A 319 -1.42 3.10 8.50
C ASP A 319 -0.04 2.67 7.97
N LEU A 320 0.81 2.16 8.87
CA LEU A 320 2.21 1.81 8.59
C LEU A 320 2.34 0.57 7.69
N ASP A 321 1.34 -0.31 7.70
CA ASP A 321 1.33 -1.47 6.80
C ASP A 321 1.34 -1.03 5.33
N PHE A 322 0.66 0.08 5.01
CA PHE A 322 0.73 0.65 3.65
C PHE A 322 2.14 1.07 3.27
N TYR A 323 2.94 1.57 4.23
CA TYR A 323 4.34 1.89 3.97
C TYR A 323 5.13 0.66 3.55
N HIS A 324 5.01 -0.45 4.29
CA HIS A 324 5.71 -1.69 3.97
C HIS A 324 5.25 -2.26 2.62
N HIS A 325 3.95 -2.22 2.33
CA HIS A 325 3.41 -2.64 1.04
C HIS A 325 3.88 -1.76 -0.13
N ARG A 326 4.04 -0.44 0.07
CA ARG A 326 4.62 0.46 -0.92
C ARG A 326 6.09 0.11 -1.16
N ALA A 327 6.90 0.08 -0.10
CA ALA A 327 8.33 -0.19 -0.16
C ALA A 327 8.63 -1.55 -0.82
N GLY A 328 7.86 -2.58 -0.50
CA GLY A 328 7.96 -3.93 -1.07
C GLY A 328 7.59 -4.03 -2.56
N ARG A 329 7.27 -2.91 -3.25
CA ARG A 329 7.16 -2.88 -4.71
C ARG A 329 8.52 -2.76 -5.39
N SER A 330 9.54 -2.22 -4.74
CA SER A 330 10.95 -2.30 -5.16
C SER A 330 11.65 -3.50 -4.50
N GLY A 331 12.84 -3.83 -4.94
CA GLY A 331 13.66 -4.88 -4.32
C GLY A 331 13.14 -6.31 -4.45
N ARG A 332 12.33 -6.62 -5.48
CA ARG A 332 11.75 -7.95 -5.67
C ARG A 332 12.73 -8.93 -6.32
N PHE A 333 12.52 -10.21 -6.06
CA PHE A 333 13.31 -11.31 -6.63
C PHE A 333 14.82 -11.21 -6.33
N GLY A 334 15.18 -10.73 -5.11
CA GLY A 334 16.57 -10.60 -4.69
C GLY A 334 17.33 -9.42 -5.34
N LYS A 335 16.65 -8.53 -6.07
CA LYS A 335 17.23 -7.29 -6.59
C LYS A 335 17.19 -6.20 -5.53
N GLU A 336 18.17 -5.29 -5.57
CA GLU A 336 18.14 -4.08 -4.73
C GLU A 336 17.08 -3.10 -5.22
N GLY A 337 16.48 -2.36 -4.29
CA GLY A 337 15.49 -1.32 -4.56
C GLY A 337 15.59 -0.17 -3.57
N ASP A 338 15.07 0.99 -3.96
CA ASP A 338 15.05 2.19 -3.12
C ASP A 338 13.61 2.61 -2.80
N SER A 339 13.34 2.89 -1.53
CA SER A 339 12.07 3.44 -1.05
C SER A 339 12.29 4.86 -0.51
N TRP A 340 11.76 5.84 -1.22
CA TRP A 340 11.89 7.26 -0.94
C TRP A 340 10.60 7.81 -0.33
N VAL A 341 10.68 8.50 0.78
CA VAL A 341 9.52 9.08 1.46
C VAL A 341 9.72 10.58 1.61
N PHE A 342 8.77 11.36 1.11
CA PHE A 342 8.76 12.79 1.30
C PHE A 342 8.14 13.14 2.63
N TYR A 343 8.82 14.00 3.38
CA TYR A 343 8.29 14.54 4.61
C TYR A 343 8.58 16.05 4.74
N ASN A 344 7.81 16.69 5.58
CA ASN A 344 7.96 18.08 5.96
C ASN A 344 7.71 18.23 7.48
N ALA A 345 7.69 19.46 7.99
CA ALA A 345 7.48 19.73 9.41
C ALA A 345 6.16 19.18 9.96
N ASP A 346 5.14 19.04 9.12
CA ASP A 346 3.80 18.58 9.52
C ASP A 346 3.73 17.06 9.65
N SER A 347 4.54 16.31 8.87
CA SER A 347 4.55 14.84 8.78
C SER A 347 5.72 14.17 9.53
N VAL A 348 6.47 14.90 10.36
CA VAL A 348 7.58 14.35 11.17
C VAL A 348 7.11 13.27 12.15
N LYS A 349 5.87 13.37 12.67
CA LYS A 349 5.34 12.38 13.62
C LYS A 349 5.15 11.03 12.95
N GLU A 350 4.58 11.05 11.77
CA GLU A 350 4.34 9.85 10.95
C GLU A 350 5.66 9.20 10.55
N ALA A 351 6.64 9.99 10.12
CA ALA A 351 7.99 9.51 9.81
C ALA A 351 8.64 8.81 11.02
N LYS A 352 8.50 9.38 12.24
CA LYS A 352 9.00 8.75 13.46
C LYS A 352 8.33 7.43 13.78
N ARG A 353 7.01 7.31 13.57
CA ARG A 353 6.30 6.05 13.80
C ARG A 353 6.88 4.91 12.98
N ILE A 354 7.24 5.16 11.71
CA ILE A 354 7.87 4.15 10.85
C ILE A 354 9.25 3.76 11.39
N MET A 355 10.02 4.72 11.90
CA MET A 355 11.32 4.44 12.52
C MET A 355 11.18 3.64 13.83
N ASP A 356 10.15 3.93 14.61
CA ASP A 356 9.86 3.22 15.87
C ASP A 356 9.51 1.75 15.63
N GLU A 357 9.06 1.37 14.41
CA GLU A 357 8.87 -0.01 13.97
C GLU A 357 10.15 -0.71 13.49
N GLY A 358 11.29 -0.03 13.58
CA GLY A 358 12.61 -0.60 13.28
C GLY A 358 13.10 -0.35 11.86
N VAL A 359 12.41 0.44 11.04
CA VAL A 359 12.90 0.83 9.71
C VAL A 359 14.05 1.81 9.84
N ILE A 360 15.19 1.47 9.26
CA ILE A 360 16.39 2.33 9.25
C ILE A 360 16.36 3.18 7.97
N PHE A 361 16.46 4.49 8.13
CA PHE A 361 16.42 5.46 7.03
C PHE A 361 17.73 6.20 6.85
N ASP A 362 18.12 6.40 5.60
CA ASP A 362 19.03 7.46 5.21
C ASP A 362 18.25 8.76 5.03
N PHE A 363 18.82 9.88 5.51
CA PHE A 363 18.13 11.16 5.47
C PHE A 363 18.70 12.05 4.39
N TYR A 364 17.83 12.70 3.64
CA TYR A 364 18.17 13.63 2.57
C TYR A 364 17.39 14.94 2.66
N ILE A 365 17.99 16.00 2.15
CA ILE A 365 17.36 17.31 1.95
C ILE A 365 17.30 17.58 0.46
N LEU A 366 16.11 17.85 -0.05
CA LEU A 366 15.92 18.28 -1.42
C LEU A 366 15.93 19.82 -1.49
N ARG A 367 16.85 20.38 -2.26
CA ARG A 367 16.94 21.81 -2.55
C ARG A 367 16.97 22.04 -4.03
N LYS A 368 15.91 22.64 -4.60
CA LYS A 368 15.75 22.89 -6.03
C LYS A 368 16.27 21.74 -6.90
N ASP A 369 17.53 21.79 -7.31
CA ASP A 369 18.15 20.83 -8.23
C ASP A 369 19.24 19.97 -7.56
N GLU A 370 19.23 19.87 -6.23
CA GLU A 370 20.25 19.14 -5.48
C GLU A 370 19.63 18.25 -4.40
N LEU A 371 20.03 16.99 -4.35
CA LEU A 371 19.70 16.03 -3.29
C LEU A 371 20.95 15.83 -2.43
N LYS A 372 20.91 16.29 -1.17
CA LYS A 372 22.03 16.20 -0.22
C LYS A 372 21.70 15.24 0.90
N LEU A 373 22.69 14.40 1.26
CA LEU A 373 22.62 13.62 2.48
C LEU A 373 22.53 14.56 3.70
N ASP A 374 21.59 14.28 4.61
CA ASP A 374 21.43 15.01 5.87
C ASP A 374 21.99 14.16 7.02
N PRO A 375 23.20 14.47 7.54
CA PRO A 375 23.80 13.70 8.62
C PRO A 375 23.08 13.92 9.97
N VAL A 376 22.21 14.92 10.08
CA VAL A 376 21.49 15.24 11.33
C VAL A 376 20.20 14.43 11.49
N GLY A 377 19.65 13.94 10.39
CA GLY A 377 18.41 13.17 10.42
C GLY A 377 17.15 14.01 10.55
N LEU A 378 16.10 13.44 11.12
CA LEU A 378 14.83 14.14 11.33
C LEU A 378 15.08 15.49 11.99
N LEU A 379 14.57 16.55 11.40
CA LEU A 379 14.69 17.91 11.89
C LEU A 379 14.76 17.92 13.42
N PRO A 380 15.82 18.52 14.02
CA PRO A 380 15.83 18.72 15.46
C PRO A 380 14.50 19.34 15.79
N LYS A 381 13.80 18.83 16.81
CA LYS A 381 12.53 19.39 17.27
C LYS A 381 12.68 20.89 17.20
N THR A 382 12.16 21.53 16.12
CA THR A 382 12.04 22.98 16.12
C THR A 382 11.39 23.23 17.44
N LYS A 383 12.16 23.77 18.41
CA LYS A 383 11.73 23.92 19.80
C LYS A 383 10.25 24.16 19.75
N LEU A 384 9.47 23.10 20.06
CA LEU A 384 8.00 23.17 20.06
C LEU A 384 7.78 24.50 20.71
N SER A 385 7.36 25.49 19.92
CA SER A 385 7.33 26.84 20.40
C SER A 385 6.69 26.70 21.76
N LYS A 386 7.47 26.82 22.84
CA LYS A 386 6.91 26.78 24.19
C LYS A 386 5.64 27.53 24.03
N LYS A 387 4.46 26.90 24.18
CA LYS A 387 3.15 27.53 23.93
C LYS A 387 3.34 28.95 24.33
N LYS A 388 3.46 29.87 23.36
CA LYS A 388 3.95 31.21 23.64
C LYS A 388 2.95 31.69 24.65
N GLU A 389 3.34 31.72 25.94
CA GLU A 389 2.44 32.22 26.96
C GLU A 389 2.17 33.63 26.50
N PHE A 390 0.97 33.88 26.08
CA PHE A 390 0.51 35.19 25.68
C PHE A 390 0.74 36.10 26.87
N SER A 391 1.39 37.25 26.66
CA SER A 391 1.51 38.24 27.72
C SER A 391 0.11 38.60 28.25
N GLU A 392 0.01 39.00 29.49
CA GLU A 392 -1.29 39.37 30.06
C GLU A 392 -2.01 40.44 29.22
N GLU A 393 -1.26 41.37 28.62
CA GLU A 393 -1.79 42.36 27.66
C GLU A 393 -2.35 41.70 26.39
N GLU A 394 -1.66 40.72 25.85
CA GLU A 394 -2.11 39.97 24.65
C GLU A 394 -3.35 39.12 24.96
N LYS A 395 -3.41 38.51 26.17
CA LYS A 395 -4.61 37.78 26.63
C LYS A 395 -5.80 38.73 26.80
N LYS A 396 -5.60 39.95 27.35
CA LYS A 396 -6.63 40.96 27.46
C LYS A 396 -7.12 41.45 26.10
N GLU A 397 -6.22 41.79 25.16
CA GLU A 397 -6.61 42.21 23.80
C GLU A 397 -7.33 41.11 23.05
N ILE A 398 -6.93 39.85 23.17
CA ILE A 398 -7.62 38.70 22.58
C ILE A 398 -9.01 38.53 23.20
N SER A 399 -9.18 38.72 24.50
CA SER A 399 -10.47 38.66 25.18
C SER A 399 -11.41 39.74 24.71
N ILE A 400 -10.92 40.98 24.59
CA ILE A 400 -11.68 42.13 24.04
C ILE A 400 -12.08 41.86 22.60
N ALA A 401 -11.17 41.39 21.74
CA ALA A 401 -11.46 41.05 20.35
C ALA A 401 -12.50 39.92 20.23
N LYS A 402 -12.49 38.97 21.15
CA LYS A 402 -13.52 37.92 21.23
C LYS A 402 -14.90 38.46 21.64
N ALA A 403 -14.91 39.41 22.56
CA ALA A 403 -16.13 40.03 23.04
C ALA A 403 -16.77 40.92 21.97
N LEU A 404 -15.97 41.76 21.32
CA LEU A 404 -16.42 42.65 20.23
C LEU A 404 -16.91 41.86 18.99
N ALA A 405 -16.35 40.69 18.75
CA ALA A 405 -16.78 39.80 17.65
C ALA A 405 -18.01 38.95 18.00
N ARG A 406 -18.66 39.12 19.18
CA ARG A 406 -19.90 38.43 19.51
C ARG A 406 -21.08 39.17 18.87
N PRO A 407 -21.84 38.54 17.97
CA PRO A 407 -23.06 39.15 17.42
C PRO A 407 -24.18 39.10 18.44
N LYS A 408 -25.09 40.10 18.37
CA LYS A 408 -26.35 40.09 19.15
C LYS A 408 -27.30 38.98 18.71
N HIS A 409 -27.20 38.54 17.44
CA HIS A 409 -27.93 37.42 16.86
C HIS A 409 -26.95 36.49 16.11
N ILE A 410 -27.32 35.19 15.93
CA ILE A 410 -26.48 34.21 15.22
C ILE A 410 -26.45 34.56 13.73
N GLU A 411 -25.33 35.14 13.26
CA GLU A 411 -25.10 35.48 11.84
C GLU A 411 -24.32 34.37 11.12
N PRO A 412 -24.59 34.12 9.82
CA PRO A 412 -23.74 33.29 8.99
C PRO A 412 -22.29 33.80 9.04
N MET A 413 -21.32 32.86 9.11
CA MET A 413 -19.89 33.16 9.17
C MET A 413 -19.36 33.80 10.48
N TYR A 414 -20.12 33.88 11.56
CA TYR A 414 -19.65 34.37 12.86
C TYR A 414 -18.33 33.73 13.32
N LYS A 415 -18.18 32.41 13.16
CA LYS A 415 -16.94 31.69 13.52
C LYS A 415 -15.72 32.24 12.76
N LYS A 416 -15.85 32.54 11.49
CA LYS A 416 -14.77 33.14 10.67
C LYS A 416 -14.44 34.58 11.08
N LYS A 417 -15.45 35.42 11.33
CA LYS A 417 -15.25 36.81 11.81
C LYS A 417 -14.50 36.82 13.15
N LYS A 418 -14.88 35.96 14.08
CA LYS A 418 -14.22 35.80 15.38
C LYS A 418 -12.77 35.34 15.25
N GLN A 419 -12.52 34.35 14.39
CA GLN A 419 -11.18 33.81 14.15
C GLN A 419 -10.27 34.87 13.52
N PHE A 420 -10.78 35.65 12.56
CA PHE A 420 -10.07 36.76 11.92
C PHE A 420 -9.69 37.87 12.90
N ALA A 421 -10.60 38.27 13.81
CA ALA A 421 -10.33 39.26 14.85
C ALA A 421 -9.19 38.80 15.80
N ILE A 422 -9.21 37.55 16.23
CA ILE A 422 -8.16 36.95 17.06
C ILE A 422 -6.81 36.92 16.32
N GLU A 423 -6.82 36.58 15.05
CA GLU A 423 -5.60 36.46 14.24
C GLU A 423 -4.97 37.84 13.97
N LYS A 424 -5.78 38.89 13.81
CA LYS A 424 -5.32 40.26 13.69
C LYS A 424 -4.54 40.71 14.93
N VAL A 425 -5.02 40.39 16.16
CA VAL A 425 -4.32 40.70 17.41
C VAL A 425 -3.00 39.90 17.48
N LYS A 426 -3.03 38.58 17.22
CA LYS A 426 -1.82 37.76 17.20
C LYS A 426 -0.76 38.26 16.21
N ARG A 427 -1.17 38.77 15.04
CA ARG A 427 -0.29 39.31 14.00
C ARG A 427 0.41 40.61 14.48
N LYS A 428 -0.32 41.48 15.21
CA LYS A 428 0.21 42.70 15.82
C LYS A 428 1.34 42.36 16.79
N TYR A 429 1.12 41.45 17.73
CA TYR A 429 2.12 41.04 18.71
C TYR A 429 3.30 40.28 18.09
N ARG A 430 3.08 39.49 17.07
CA ARG A 430 4.14 38.82 16.30
C ARG A 430 5.07 39.84 15.63
N LYS A 431 4.52 40.90 15.02
CA LYS A 431 5.33 42.02 14.47
C LYS A 431 6.17 42.72 15.57
N LYS A 432 5.56 43.05 16.72
CA LYS A 432 6.30 43.63 17.84
C LYS A 432 7.43 42.74 18.34
N ALA A 433 7.20 41.46 18.47
CA ALA A 433 8.22 40.50 18.90
C ALA A 433 9.40 40.39 17.92
N ILE A 434 9.12 40.40 16.59
CA ILE A 434 10.16 40.38 15.56
C ILE A 434 10.99 41.67 15.62
N GLN A 435 10.35 42.83 15.70
CA GLN A 435 11.07 44.11 15.83
C GLN A 435 11.95 44.15 17.07
N LYS A 436 11.46 43.64 18.22
CA LYS A 436 12.24 43.56 19.45
C LYS A 436 13.45 42.65 19.32
N SER A 437 13.30 41.55 18.58
CA SER A 437 14.40 40.60 18.31
C SER A 437 15.47 41.22 17.40
N ILE A 438 15.07 41.90 16.34
CA ILE A 438 15.98 42.62 15.44
C ILE A 438 16.75 43.70 16.19
N ARG A 439 16.06 44.49 17.04
CA ARG A 439 16.71 45.50 17.83
C ARG A 439 17.76 44.94 18.79
N LYS A 440 17.45 43.84 19.48
CA LYS A 440 18.40 43.14 20.34
C LYS A 440 19.64 42.62 19.59
N GLU A 441 19.44 42.13 18.35
CA GLU A 441 20.53 41.62 17.54
C GLU A 441 21.44 42.76 17.07
N LEU A 442 20.86 43.89 16.65
CA LEU A 442 21.60 45.12 16.31
C LEU A 442 22.37 45.65 17.53
N GLU A 443 21.75 45.73 18.71
CA GLU A 443 22.44 46.14 19.95
C GLU A 443 23.63 45.23 20.27
N LYS A 444 23.53 43.92 20.04
CA LYS A 444 24.67 42.99 20.22
C LYS A 444 25.77 43.24 19.20
N GLN A 445 25.42 43.49 17.94
CA GLN A 445 26.40 43.78 16.88
C GLN A 445 27.13 45.10 17.18
N TYR A 446 26.43 46.17 17.57
CA TYR A 446 27.05 47.43 17.96
C TYR A 446 27.97 47.31 19.19
N LYS A 447 27.54 46.53 20.22
CA LYS A 447 28.41 46.26 21.39
C LYS A 447 29.65 45.43 21.01
N ALA A 448 29.53 44.49 20.08
CA ALA A 448 30.67 43.71 19.60
C ALA A 448 31.64 44.56 18.78
N GLN A 449 31.14 45.45 17.92
CA GLN A 449 31.95 46.42 17.17
C GLN A 449 32.67 47.43 18.09
N ALA A 450 31.97 47.98 19.08
CA ALA A 450 32.57 48.89 20.06
C ALA A 450 33.69 48.22 20.88
N LYS A 451 33.50 46.95 21.27
CA LYS A 451 34.58 46.20 21.94
C LYS A 451 35.77 45.92 21.03
N ALA A 452 35.55 45.66 19.73
CA ALA A 452 36.62 45.41 18.77
C ALA A 452 37.44 46.70 18.44
N VAL A 453 36.83 47.88 18.53
CA VAL A 453 37.50 49.18 18.39
C VAL A 453 38.32 49.50 19.62
N ASN A 454 37.79 49.28 20.85
CA ASN A 454 38.51 49.55 22.10
C ASN A 454 39.66 48.57 22.38
N ASN A 455 39.75 47.43 21.72
CA ASN A 455 40.88 46.50 21.85
C ASN A 455 41.98 46.73 20.78
N LYS A 456 41.87 47.76 19.95
CA LYS A 456 42.88 48.14 18.94
C LYS A 456 43.56 49.50 19.22
N GLY A 457 43.33 50.11 20.41
CA GLY A 457 43.98 51.32 20.84
C GLY A 457 45.04 51.07 21.96
#